data_491720b048b3bf24389d631e53fd8e99
#
_entry.id   491720b048b3bf24389d631e53fd8e99
#
_cell.length_a   1.000
_cell.length_b   1.000
_cell.length_c   1.000
_cell.angle_alpha   90.00
_cell.angle_beta   90.00
_cell.angle_gamma   90.00
#
_symmetry.space_group_name_H-M   'P 1'
#
loop_
_entity.id
_entity.type
_entity.pdbx_description
1 polymer ?
#
loop_
_entity_poly.entity_id
_entity_poly.type
_entity_poly.pdbx_seq_one_letter_code
_entity_poly.pdbx_strand_id
1 'polypeptide(L)'
;MPAFFGIALGLCVFLPALSAQPATPAATKTILFLGDSLTAGLGVQKTEAFPALIAEKIRAAGLPFAVEDAGLSGDTSAGGLRRMDWLLQRPVDVLVLELGANDGLRGQQLNSLKANLQAIIDKTKAKNPQVKVVVAGMQVPPNLGAEYARGFERLFAEVAKENNAALIPFLLEGVGGNRDLNQQDLIHPSAAGHRVIADLVWRTLEPILRQP
;
A
#
# COMPACT_ATOMS: atom_id res chain seq x y z
N MET A 1 45.55 -8.34 80.98
CA MET A 1 44.48 -7.64 80.29
C MET A 1 44.54 -8.03 78.84
N PRO A 2 43.63 -8.85 78.30
CA PRO A 2 43.62 -9.22 76.88
C PRO A 2 42.74 -8.23 76.09
N ALA A 3 43.27 -7.73 74.96
CA ALA A 3 42.60 -6.87 74.02
C ALA A 3 41.71 -7.73 73.08
N PHE A 4 40.42 -7.41 73.01
CA PHE A 4 39.48 -7.97 72.08
C PHE A 4 39.59 -7.23 70.72
N PHE A 5 39.98 -7.94 69.64
CA PHE A 5 39.90 -7.48 68.26
C PHE A 5 38.52 -7.90 67.74
N GLY A 6 37.67 -6.89 67.46
CA GLY A 6 36.39 -7.13 66.83
C GLY A 6 36.59 -7.18 65.32
N ILE A 7 36.25 -8.30 64.67
CA ILE A 7 36.21 -8.47 63.22
C ILE A 7 34.81 -7.99 62.73
N ALA A 8 34.75 -6.89 61.99
CA ALA A 8 33.55 -6.45 61.32
C ALA A 8 33.38 -7.18 59.97
N LEU A 9 32.38 -8.06 59.90
CA LEU A 9 32.02 -8.80 58.69
C LEU A 9 31.14 -7.90 57.80
N GLY A 10 31.74 -7.36 56.75
CA GLY A 10 31.02 -6.58 55.77
C GLY A 10 30.18 -7.48 54.87
N LEU A 11 28.86 -7.36 54.93
CA LEU A 11 27.89 -8.06 54.06
C LEU A 11 27.83 -7.34 52.72
N CYS A 12 28.54 -7.84 51.69
CA CYS A 12 28.38 -7.38 50.29
C CYS A 12 27.06 -7.92 49.73
N VAL A 13 26.08 -7.05 49.61
CA VAL A 13 24.82 -7.36 48.90
C VAL A 13 25.10 -7.27 47.40
N PHE A 14 25.19 -8.41 46.72
CA PHE A 14 25.22 -8.49 45.26
C PHE A 14 23.78 -8.27 44.72
N LEU A 15 23.51 -7.10 44.18
CA LEU A 15 22.31 -6.87 43.38
C LEU A 15 22.53 -7.50 42.01
N PRO A 16 21.66 -8.42 41.56
CA PRO A 16 21.74 -8.93 40.18
C PRO A 16 21.44 -7.79 39.20
N ALA A 17 22.38 -7.53 38.29
CA ALA A 17 22.15 -6.63 37.16
C ALA A 17 21.05 -7.25 36.29
N LEU A 18 19.91 -6.55 36.15
CA LEU A 18 18.84 -6.92 35.25
C LEU A 18 19.38 -6.76 33.82
N SER A 19 19.79 -7.85 33.19
CA SER A 19 20.17 -7.86 31.76
C SER A 19 18.94 -7.53 30.95
N ALA A 20 18.89 -6.33 30.35
CA ALA A 20 17.88 -6.01 29.36
C ALA A 20 18.07 -6.95 28.16
N GLN A 21 17.14 -7.90 27.98
CA GLN A 21 17.11 -8.71 26.75
C GLN A 21 16.95 -7.78 25.55
N PRO A 22 17.75 -7.96 24.48
CA PRO A 22 17.54 -7.23 23.25
C PRO A 22 16.13 -7.52 22.75
N ALA A 23 15.35 -6.46 22.50
CA ALA A 23 14.01 -6.57 21.95
C ALA A 23 14.10 -7.35 20.63
N THR A 24 13.34 -8.42 20.50
CA THR A 24 13.19 -9.15 19.23
C THR A 24 12.77 -8.15 18.16
N PRO A 25 13.44 -8.08 17.00
CA PRO A 25 13.01 -7.19 15.93
C PRO A 25 11.54 -7.44 15.64
N ALA A 26 10.71 -6.39 15.66
CA ALA A 26 9.31 -6.51 15.30
C ALA A 26 9.22 -7.12 13.89
N ALA A 27 8.36 -8.12 13.71
CA ALA A 27 8.15 -8.74 12.41
C ALA A 27 7.78 -7.67 11.40
N THR A 28 8.47 -7.65 10.26
CA THR A 28 8.21 -6.69 9.18
C THR A 28 6.83 -6.97 8.58
N LYS A 29 5.92 -6.01 8.66
CA LYS A 29 4.58 -6.07 8.05
C LYS A 29 4.69 -5.87 6.54
N THR A 30 3.74 -6.41 5.77
CA THR A 30 3.76 -6.35 4.30
C THR A 30 2.68 -5.42 3.75
N ILE A 31 3.07 -4.53 2.85
CA ILE A 31 2.16 -3.73 2.03
C ILE A 31 2.17 -4.31 0.62
N LEU A 32 1.03 -4.83 0.17
CA LEU A 32 0.85 -5.32 -1.19
C LEU A 32 0.25 -4.20 -2.05
N PHE A 33 0.98 -3.76 -3.08
CA PHE A 33 0.45 -2.90 -4.14
C PHE A 33 -0.05 -3.80 -5.28
N LEU A 34 -1.34 -4.00 -5.35
CA LEU A 34 -1.99 -4.74 -6.43
C LEU A 34 -2.50 -3.77 -7.48
N GLY A 35 -1.90 -3.79 -8.66
CA GLY A 35 -2.24 -2.82 -9.69
C GLY A 35 -1.88 -3.24 -11.11
N ASP A 36 -2.00 -2.30 -12.01
CA ASP A 36 -1.73 -2.47 -13.44
C ASP A 36 -0.39 -1.85 -13.87
N SER A 37 -0.35 -1.20 -15.04
CA SER A 37 0.85 -0.55 -15.58
C SER A 37 1.32 0.64 -14.75
N LEU A 38 0.42 1.31 -14.03
CA LEU A 38 0.76 2.45 -13.18
C LEU A 38 1.54 1.96 -11.95
N THR A 39 1.08 0.91 -11.30
CA THR A 39 1.79 0.25 -10.20
C THR A 39 3.11 -0.38 -10.68
N ALA A 40 3.09 -1.07 -11.83
CA ALA A 40 4.27 -1.70 -12.41
C ALA A 40 5.37 -0.72 -12.83
N GLY A 41 5.06 0.57 -12.98
CA GLY A 41 6.00 1.59 -13.46
C GLY A 41 6.36 1.39 -14.93
N LEU A 42 5.34 1.17 -15.80
CA LEU A 42 5.58 0.99 -17.25
C LEU A 42 6.33 2.21 -17.82
N GLY A 43 7.46 1.92 -18.49
CA GLY A 43 8.27 2.94 -19.18
C GLY A 43 9.22 3.75 -18.29
N VAL A 44 9.27 3.46 -16.98
CA VAL A 44 10.28 3.99 -16.06
C VAL A 44 11.10 2.87 -15.43
N GLN A 45 12.20 3.21 -14.74
CA GLN A 45 12.95 2.21 -14.00
C GLN A 45 12.14 1.74 -12.77
N LYS A 46 12.35 0.50 -12.34
CA LYS A 46 11.65 -0.06 -11.17
C LYS A 46 11.82 0.79 -9.91
N THR A 47 12.98 1.40 -9.73
CA THR A 47 13.28 2.31 -8.61
C THR A 47 12.56 3.65 -8.69
N GLU A 48 12.04 4.02 -9.87
CA GLU A 48 11.31 5.27 -10.10
C GLU A 48 9.79 5.07 -10.02
N ALA A 49 9.31 3.81 -10.02
CA ALA A 49 7.90 3.50 -9.85
C ALA A 49 7.41 3.92 -8.46
N PHE A 50 6.17 4.43 -8.36
CA PHE A 50 5.66 4.96 -7.09
C PHE A 50 5.69 3.95 -5.92
N PRO A 51 5.50 2.62 -6.10
CA PRO A 51 5.64 1.68 -4.98
C PRO A 51 7.08 1.65 -4.41
N ALA A 52 8.10 1.74 -5.28
CA ALA A 52 9.50 1.81 -4.83
C ALA A 52 9.79 3.11 -4.08
N LEU A 53 9.26 4.24 -4.55
CA LEU A 53 9.36 5.53 -3.85
C LEU A 53 8.64 5.53 -2.49
N ILE A 54 7.51 4.81 -2.39
CA ILE A 54 6.84 4.57 -1.10
C ILE A 54 7.73 3.73 -0.17
N ALA A 55 8.40 2.69 -0.68
CA ALA A 55 9.34 1.91 0.12
C ALA A 55 10.49 2.77 0.70
N GLU A 56 10.97 3.75 -0.06
CA GLU A 56 11.96 4.74 0.43
C GLU A 56 11.40 5.63 1.53
N LYS A 57 10.17 6.14 1.37
CA LYS A 57 9.49 6.95 2.40
C LYS A 57 9.27 6.17 3.69
N ILE A 58 8.84 4.90 3.60
CA ILE A 58 8.68 3.98 4.74
C ILE A 58 10.00 3.81 5.48
N ARG A 59 11.10 3.56 4.77
CA ARG A 59 12.43 3.42 5.34
C ARG A 59 12.89 4.70 6.02
N ALA A 60 12.71 5.85 5.36
CA ALA A 60 13.05 7.15 5.92
C ALA A 60 12.26 7.49 7.19
N ALA A 61 10.99 7.03 7.26
CA ALA A 61 10.13 7.19 8.42
C ALA A 61 10.39 6.17 9.54
N GLY A 62 11.29 5.20 9.35
CA GLY A 62 11.61 4.15 10.33
C GLY A 62 10.45 3.19 10.60
N LEU A 63 9.53 3.01 9.64
CA LEU A 63 8.35 2.17 9.81
C LEU A 63 8.67 0.70 9.45
N PRO A 64 8.17 -0.30 10.23
CA PRO A 64 8.51 -1.72 10.06
C PRO A 64 7.66 -2.37 8.97
N PHE A 65 7.64 -1.81 7.76
CA PHE A 65 6.89 -2.33 6.62
C PHE A 65 7.79 -2.58 5.42
N ALA A 66 7.51 -3.66 4.68
CA ALA A 66 8.07 -3.95 3.38
C ALA A 66 7.01 -3.76 2.30
N VAL A 67 7.40 -3.27 1.14
CA VAL A 67 6.52 -3.10 -0.03
C VAL A 67 6.70 -4.28 -0.97
N GLU A 68 5.58 -4.90 -1.36
CA GLU A 68 5.48 -5.87 -2.43
C GLU A 68 4.76 -5.21 -3.62
N ASP A 69 5.49 -5.02 -4.73
CA ASP A 69 4.94 -4.51 -5.98
C ASP A 69 4.38 -5.67 -6.81
N ALA A 70 3.06 -5.75 -6.89
CA ALA A 70 2.32 -6.70 -7.71
C ALA A 70 1.64 -6.01 -8.91
N GLY A 71 2.23 -4.96 -9.45
CA GLY A 71 1.81 -4.31 -10.69
C GLY A 71 2.03 -5.21 -11.91
N LEU A 72 1.03 -5.31 -12.77
CA LEU A 72 1.11 -6.05 -14.04
C LEU A 72 0.50 -5.23 -15.17
N SER A 73 1.32 -4.77 -16.10
CA SER A 73 0.89 -3.92 -17.21
C SER A 73 -0.25 -4.54 -18.02
N GLY A 74 -1.31 -3.77 -18.24
CA GLY A 74 -2.51 -4.21 -18.96
C GLY A 74 -3.49 -5.03 -18.14
N ASP A 75 -3.21 -5.26 -16.85
CA ASP A 75 -4.09 -6.05 -15.99
C ASP A 75 -5.44 -5.35 -15.75
N THR A 76 -6.48 -6.15 -15.65
CA THR A 76 -7.84 -5.72 -15.33
C THR A 76 -8.20 -6.15 -13.91
N SER A 77 -9.32 -5.67 -13.40
CA SER A 77 -9.85 -6.14 -12.11
C SER A 77 -10.03 -7.66 -12.08
N ALA A 78 -10.51 -8.26 -13.17
CA ALA A 78 -10.63 -9.71 -13.31
C ALA A 78 -9.26 -10.41 -13.35
N GLY A 79 -8.24 -9.80 -13.97
CA GLY A 79 -6.88 -10.31 -13.99
C GLY A 79 -6.26 -10.32 -12.61
N GLY A 80 -6.34 -9.21 -11.89
CA GLY A 80 -5.90 -9.10 -10.51
C GLY A 80 -6.57 -10.13 -9.59
N LEU A 81 -7.89 -10.29 -9.72
CA LEU A 81 -8.63 -11.28 -8.94
C LEU A 81 -8.12 -12.73 -9.16
N ARG A 82 -7.78 -13.10 -10.40
CA ARG A 82 -7.28 -14.46 -10.71
C ARG A 82 -5.93 -14.78 -10.04
N ARG A 83 -5.08 -13.78 -9.77
CA ARG A 83 -3.76 -14.01 -9.18
C ARG A 83 -3.74 -13.83 -7.65
N MET A 84 -4.87 -13.46 -7.03
CA MET A 84 -4.94 -13.24 -5.58
C MET A 84 -4.55 -14.48 -4.76
N ASP A 85 -4.95 -15.67 -5.16
CA ASP A 85 -4.64 -16.90 -4.39
C ASP A 85 -3.13 -17.16 -4.31
N TRP A 86 -2.38 -16.76 -5.34
CA TRP A 86 -0.93 -16.82 -5.33
C TRP A 86 -0.31 -15.69 -4.50
N LEU A 87 -0.79 -14.45 -4.66
CA LEU A 87 -0.30 -13.29 -3.91
C LEU A 87 -0.52 -13.44 -2.40
N LEU A 88 -1.63 -14.05 -2.01
CA LEU A 88 -2.00 -14.27 -0.60
C LEU A 88 -1.39 -15.54 0.03
N GLN A 89 -0.39 -16.15 -0.59
CA GLN A 89 0.42 -17.19 0.05
C GLN A 89 1.32 -16.62 1.16
N ARG A 90 1.59 -15.32 1.12
CA ARG A 90 2.30 -14.58 2.16
C ARG A 90 1.34 -13.65 2.90
N PRO A 91 1.63 -13.32 4.18
CA PRO A 91 0.81 -12.38 4.93
C PRO A 91 0.80 -11.00 4.26
N VAL A 92 -0.39 -10.38 4.20
CA VAL A 92 -0.58 -8.99 3.72
C VAL A 92 -1.24 -8.20 4.84
N ASP A 93 -0.57 -7.17 5.34
CA ASP A 93 -1.07 -6.31 6.43
C ASP A 93 -1.79 -5.07 5.87
N VAL A 94 -1.35 -4.61 4.70
CA VAL A 94 -1.98 -3.49 3.98
C VAL A 94 -2.12 -3.87 2.52
N LEU A 95 -3.34 -3.74 1.97
CA LEU A 95 -3.61 -3.85 0.54
C LEU A 95 -3.81 -2.44 -0.04
N VAL A 96 -2.99 -2.04 -1.00
CA VAL A 96 -3.24 -0.89 -1.87
C VAL A 96 -3.76 -1.43 -3.19
N LEU A 97 -5.07 -1.25 -3.44
CA LEU A 97 -5.78 -1.78 -4.61
C LEU A 97 -5.89 -0.71 -5.68
N GLU A 98 -5.10 -0.87 -6.74
CA GLU A 98 -5.01 0.03 -7.89
C GLU A 98 -5.34 -0.77 -9.17
N LEU A 99 -6.60 -1.03 -9.43
CA LEU A 99 -7.08 -1.74 -10.63
C LEU A 99 -8.39 -1.12 -11.11
N GLY A 100 -8.64 -1.25 -12.39
CA GLY A 100 -9.87 -0.80 -13.02
C GLY A 100 -9.65 0.16 -14.19
N ALA A 101 -8.48 0.79 -14.31
CA ALA A 101 -8.20 1.67 -15.44
C ALA A 101 -8.37 0.93 -16.77
N ASN A 102 -7.83 -0.27 -16.89
CA ASN A 102 -7.97 -1.10 -18.09
C ASN A 102 -9.40 -1.60 -18.32
N ASP A 103 -10.17 -1.84 -17.26
CA ASP A 103 -11.60 -2.15 -17.37
C ASP A 103 -12.35 -0.94 -17.94
N GLY A 104 -12.11 0.25 -17.39
CA GLY A 104 -12.72 1.50 -17.83
C GLY A 104 -12.39 1.84 -19.27
N LEU A 105 -11.11 1.83 -19.66
CA LEU A 105 -10.66 2.11 -21.03
C LEU A 105 -11.24 1.15 -22.07
N ARG A 106 -11.59 -0.08 -21.67
CA ARG A 106 -12.24 -1.09 -22.52
C ARG A 106 -13.77 -1.06 -22.44
N GLY A 107 -14.35 -0.09 -21.72
CA GLY A 107 -15.81 0.03 -21.58
C GLY A 107 -16.46 -1.16 -20.88
N GLN A 108 -15.76 -1.83 -19.96
CA GLN A 108 -16.29 -2.97 -19.22
C GLN A 108 -17.48 -2.57 -18.35
N GLN A 109 -18.35 -3.52 -18.05
CA GLN A 109 -19.50 -3.26 -17.20
C GLN A 109 -19.07 -2.89 -15.77
N LEU A 110 -19.56 -1.78 -15.26
CA LEU A 110 -19.21 -1.25 -13.93
C LEU A 110 -19.54 -2.24 -12.79
N ASN A 111 -20.65 -2.97 -12.93
CA ASN A 111 -21.01 -3.99 -11.93
C ASN A 111 -19.98 -5.13 -11.87
N SER A 112 -19.40 -5.52 -13.00
CA SER A 112 -18.36 -6.56 -13.03
C SER A 112 -17.06 -6.04 -12.39
N LEU A 113 -16.68 -4.80 -12.70
CA LEU A 113 -15.54 -4.14 -12.05
C LEU A 113 -15.74 -4.09 -10.53
N LYS A 114 -16.88 -3.58 -10.06
CA LYS A 114 -17.20 -3.49 -8.62
C LYS A 114 -17.12 -4.86 -7.95
N ALA A 115 -17.71 -5.88 -8.56
CA ALA A 115 -17.71 -7.25 -8.02
C ALA A 115 -16.28 -7.83 -7.92
N ASN A 116 -15.43 -7.58 -8.91
CA ASN A 116 -14.05 -8.05 -8.89
C ASN A 116 -13.22 -7.35 -7.78
N LEU A 117 -13.34 -6.00 -7.65
CA LEU A 117 -12.66 -5.26 -6.58
C LEU A 117 -13.12 -5.73 -5.21
N GLN A 118 -14.42 -5.94 -5.02
CA GLN A 118 -14.97 -6.49 -3.78
C GLN A 118 -14.41 -7.89 -3.49
N ALA A 119 -14.40 -8.78 -4.46
CA ALA A 119 -13.88 -10.14 -4.29
C ALA A 119 -12.38 -10.18 -3.95
N ILE A 120 -11.58 -9.23 -4.50
CA ILE A 120 -10.17 -9.07 -4.12
C ILE A 120 -10.06 -8.70 -2.64
N ILE A 121 -10.84 -7.73 -2.19
CA ILE A 121 -10.85 -7.29 -0.78
C ILE A 121 -11.31 -8.44 0.13
N ASP A 122 -12.38 -9.15 -0.24
CA ASP A 122 -12.91 -10.26 0.55
C ASP A 122 -11.91 -11.39 0.70
N LYS A 123 -11.22 -11.78 -0.39
CA LYS A 123 -10.13 -12.77 -0.35
C LYS A 123 -9.00 -12.34 0.59
N THR A 124 -8.63 -11.06 0.55
CA THR A 124 -7.57 -10.53 1.41
C THR A 124 -7.98 -10.54 2.87
N LYS A 125 -9.21 -10.08 3.19
CA LYS A 125 -9.78 -10.10 4.54
C LYS A 125 -9.97 -11.52 5.08
N ALA A 126 -10.30 -12.49 4.21
CA ALA A 126 -10.42 -13.90 4.61
C ALA A 126 -9.07 -14.48 5.05
N LYS A 127 -7.95 -14.01 4.51
CA LYS A 127 -6.60 -14.41 4.92
C LYS A 127 -6.09 -13.61 6.13
N ASN A 128 -6.39 -12.32 6.20
CA ASN A 128 -6.06 -11.46 7.32
C ASN A 128 -7.24 -10.52 7.63
N PRO A 129 -8.09 -10.85 8.63
CA PRO A 129 -9.22 -10.00 9.02
C PRO A 129 -8.82 -8.59 9.50
N GLN A 130 -7.55 -8.38 9.87
CA GLN A 130 -7.03 -7.09 10.33
C GLN A 130 -6.39 -6.27 9.20
N VAL A 131 -6.40 -6.77 7.96
CA VAL A 131 -5.80 -6.07 6.82
C VAL A 131 -6.40 -4.66 6.68
N LYS A 132 -5.54 -3.68 6.53
CA LYS A 132 -5.95 -2.33 6.15
C LYS A 132 -6.04 -2.25 4.62
N VAL A 133 -7.09 -1.64 4.12
CA VAL A 133 -7.31 -1.52 2.67
C VAL A 133 -7.28 -0.05 2.27
N VAL A 134 -6.56 0.24 1.20
CA VAL A 134 -6.56 1.53 0.51
C VAL A 134 -7.02 1.27 -0.92
N VAL A 135 -8.09 1.94 -1.34
CA VAL A 135 -8.58 1.90 -2.72
C VAL A 135 -8.08 3.13 -3.46
N ALA A 136 -7.39 2.91 -4.57
CA ALA A 136 -6.97 3.98 -5.48
C ALA A 136 -8.03 4.18 -6.56
N GLY A 137 -8.72 5.31 -6.52
CA GLY A 137 -9.74 5.69 -7.50
C GLY A 137 -9.10 6.08 -8.82
N MET A 138 -9.85 5.85 -9.88
CA MET A 138 -9.46 6.17 -11.26
C MET A 138 -10.57 6.93 -11.98
N GLN A 139 -10.20 7.60 -13.06
CA GLN A 139 -11.12 8.29 -13.96
C GLN A 139 -10.91 7.78 -15.40
N VAL A 140 -11.94 7.87 -16.20
CA VAL A 140 -11.88 7.56 -17.64
C VAL A 140 -12.21 8.80 -18.46
N PRO A 141 -11.69 8.88 -19.69
CA PRO A 141 -12.02 9.99 -20.60
C PRO A 141 -13.52 10.09 -20.86
N PRO A 142 -14.07 11.30 -21.06
CA PRO A 142 -15.50 11.53 -21.23
C PRO A 142 -16.07 11.00 -22.55
N ASN A 143 -15.23 10.60 -23.50
CA ASN A 143 -15.63 10.01 -24.78
C ASN A 143 -16.35 8.66 -24.66
N LEU A 144 -16.28 8.01 -23.47
CA LEU A 144 -17.05 6.80 -23.17
C LEU A 144 -18.50 7.09 -22.72
N GLY A 145 -18.91 8.34 -22.72
CA GLY A 145 -20.20 8.81 -22.25
C GLY A 145 -20.18 9.29 -20.82
N ALA A 146 -20.83 10.43 -20.58
CA ALA A 146 -20.78 11.12 -19.28
C ALA A 146 -21.38 10.28 -18.13
N GLU A 147 -22.40 9.46 -18.42
CA GLU A 147 -23.00 8.58 -17.42
C GLU A 147 -22.02 7.49 -16.97
N TYR A 148 -21.39 6.83 -17.94
CA TYR A 148 -20.36 5.81 -17.67
C TYR A 148 -19.19 6.39 -16.88
N ALA A 149 -18.64 7.54 -17.30
CA ALA A 149 -17.51 8.18 -16.62
C ALA A 149 -17.85 8.53 -15.15
N ARG A 150 -19.02 9.12 -14.89
CA ARG A 150 -19.48 9.40 -13.53
C ARG A 150 -19.71 8.12 -12.70
N GLY A 151 -20.26 7.08 -13.31
CA GLY A 151 -20.47 5.79 -12.66
C GLY A 151 -19.15 5.13 -12.30
N PHE A 152 -18.18 5.18 -13.21
CA PHE A 152 -16.84 4.65 -13.04
C PHE A 152 -16.11 5.33 -11.86
N GLU A 153 -16.12 6.65 -11.79
CA GLU A 153 -15.49 7.41 -10.71
C GLU A 153 -16.14 7.10 -9.34
N ARG A 154 -17.48 7.12 -9.27
CA ARG A 154 -18.21 6.85 -8.01
C ARG A 154 -17.98 5.45 -7.46
N LEU A 155 -17.78 4.46 -8.33
CA LEU A 155 -17.62 3.06 -7.95
C LEU A 155 -16.50 2.85 -6.92
N PHE A 156 -15.36 3.51 -7.08
CA PHE A 156 -14.22 3.38 -6.15
C PHE A 156 -14.55 3.91 -4.76
N ALA A 157 -15.27 5.05 -4.70
CA ALA A 157 -15.71 5.60 -3.42
C ALA A 157 -16.74 4.69 -2.73
N GLU A 158 -17.63 4.07 -3.51
CA GLU A 158 -18.59 3.08 -2.99
C GLU A 158 -17.86 1.86 -2.41
N VAL A 159 -16.93 1.25 -3.18
CA VAL A 159 -16.13 0.11 -2.72
C VAL A 159 -15.34 0.46 -1.46
N ALA A 160 -14.71 1.62 -1.41
CA ALA A 160 -13.97 2.05 -0.23
C ALA A 160 -14.90 2.19 0.99
N LYS A 161 -16.04 2.84 0.84
CA LYS A 161 -17.03 3.03 1.90
C LYS A 161 -17.60 1.71 2.42
N GLU A 162 -18.01 0.81 1.53
CA GLU A 162 -18.59 -0.49 1.86
C GLU A 162 -17.60 -1.38 2.64
N ASN A 163 -16.30 -1.13 2.48
CA ASN A 163 -15.23 -1.91 3.09
C ASN A 163 -14.54 -1.24 4.29
N ASN A 164 -14.95 -0.04 4.69
CA ASN A 164 -14.23 0.81 5.66
C ASN A 164 -12.76 1.01 5.25
N ALA A 165 -12.51 1.11 3.94
CA ALA A 165 -11.19 1.31 3.38
C ALA A 165 -10.88 2.81 3.23
N ALA A 166 -9.60 3.15 3.29
CA ALA A 166 -9.15 4.47 2.88
C ALA A 166 -9.29 4.63 1.36
N LEU A 167 -9.57 5.86 0.91
CA LEU A 167 -9.72 6.19 -0.50
C LEU A 167 -8.66 7.21 -0.92
N ILE A 168 -7.97 6.93 -2.01
CA ILE A 168 -7.30 7.93 -2.83
C ILE A 168 -8.30 8.28 -3.93
N PRO A 169 -8.92 9.47 -3.95
CA PRO A 169 -10.03 9.75 -4.86
C PRO A 169 -9.67 9.60 -6.33
N PHE A 170 -8.48 10.08 -6.71
CA PHE A 170 -7.93 9.92 -8.05
C PHE A 170 -6.41 9.75 -7.98
N LEU A 171 -5.90 8.59 -8.37
CA LEU A 171 -4.47 8.28 -8.28
C LEU A 171 -3.59 9.22 -9.11
N LEU A 172 -4.10 9.67 -10.27
CA LEU A 172 -3.38 10.55 -11.20
C LEU A 172 -3.68 12.04 -10.96
N GLU A 173 -4.14 12.43 -9.75
CA GLU A 173 -4.37 13.83 -9.43
C GLU A 173 -3.10 14.66 -9.60
N GLY A 174 -3.21 15.74 -10.38
CA GLY A 174 -2.08 16.61 -10.75
C GLY A 174 -1.14 16.04 -11.81
N VAL A 175 -1.31 14.77 -12.21
CA VAL A 175 -0.49 14.08 -13.22
C VAL A 175 -1.27 13.83 -14.50
N GLY A 176 -2.50 13.34 -14.39
CA GLY A 176 -3.31 12.99 -15.56
C GLY A 176 -3.45 14.12 -16.58
N GLY A 177 -3.09 13.85 -17.83
CA GLY A 177 -3.13 14.83 -18.92
C GLY A 177 -2.03 15.91 -18.92
N ASN A 178 -1.16 15.94 -17.89
CA ASN A 178 -0.02 16.87 -17.84
C ASN A 178 1.16 16.33 -18.65
N ARG A 179 1.55 17.03 -19.73
CA ARG A 179 2.62 16.58 -20.64
C ARG A 179 3.98 16.44 -19.95
N ASP A 180 4.28 17.25 -18.96
CA ASP A 180 5.58 17.25 -18.28
C ASP A 180 5.70 16.09 -17.27
N LEU A 181 4.55 15.53 -16.86
CA LEU A 181 4.47 14.46 -15.86
C LEU A 181 4.07 13.10 -16.45
N ASN A 182 3.77 13.06 -17.75
CA ASN A 182 3.44 11.82 -18.45
C ASN A 182 4.44 11.53 -19.58
N GLN A 183 4.45 10.27 -20.01
CA GLN A 183 5.15 9.82 -21.19
C GLN A 183 4.44 10.34 -22.47
N GLN A 184 4.99 10.06 -23.63
CA GLN A 184 4.45 10.56 -24.90
C GLN A 184 2.99 10.13 -25.16
N ASP A 185 2.54 9.04 -24.57
CA ASP A 185 1.17 8.53 -24.67
C ASP A 185 0.15 9.32 -23.83
N LEU A 186 0.58 10.20 -22.95
CA LEU A 186 -0.23 11.01 -22.04
C LEU A 186 -1.10 10.19 -21.06
N ILE A 187 -0.81 8.91 -20.92
CA ILE A 187 -1.51 7.95 -20.05
C ILE A 187 -0.61 7.51 -18.91
N HIS A 188 0.64 7.10 -19.24
CA HIS A 188 1.57 6.58 -18.27
C HIS A 188 2.44 7.71 -17.71
N PRO A 189 2.58 7.80 -16.37
CA PRO A 189 3.41 8.81 -15.74
C PRO A 189 4.88 8.65 -16.11
N SER A 190 5.58 9.78 -16.25
CA SER A 190 7.04 9.83 -16.27
C SER A 190 7.61 9.59 -14.87
N ALA A 191 8.93 9.47 -14.72
CA ALA A 191 9.57 9.40 -13.40
C ALA A 191 9.20 10.59 -12.50
N ALA A 192 8.99 11.79 -13.07
CA ALA A 192 8.50 12.95 -12.35
C ALA A 192 7.05 12.77 -11.91
N GLY A 193 6.19 12.23 -12.77
CA GLY A 193 4.79 11.89 -12.44
C GLY A 193 4.70 10.87 -11.33
N HIS A 194 5.54 9.83 -11.36
CA HIS A 194 5.59 8.82 -10.27
C HIS A 194 5.96 9.42 -8.91
N ARG A 195 6.81 10.46 -8.87
CA ARG A 195 7.11 11.17 -7.62
C ARG A 195 5.87 11.89 -7.07
N VAL A 196 5.09 12.56 -7.93
CA VAL A 196 3.84 13.21 -7.53
C VAL A 196 2.84 12.17 -6.99
N ILE A 197 2.69 11.04 -7.69
CA ILE A 197 1.83 9.93 -7.26
C ILE A 197 2.30 9.38 -5.90
N ALA A 198 3.60 9.18 -5.72
CA ALA A 198 4.13 8.69 -4.45
C ALA A 198 3.82 9.65 -3.28
N ASP A 199 3.89 10.97 -3.51
CA ASP A 199 3.52 11.97 -2.49
C ASP A 199 2.01 11.94 -2.18
N LEU A 200 1.17 11.76 -3.20
CA LEU A 200 -0.27 11.60 -3.04
C LEU A 200 -0.62 10.34 -2.23
N VAL A 201 -0.06 9.19 -2.63
CA VAL A 201 -0.27 7.90 -1.95
C VAL A 201 0.24 7.96 -0.51
N TRP A 202 1.39 8.58 -0.27
CA TRP A 202 1.98 8.70 1.05
C TRP A 202 1.08 9.45 2.03
N ARG A 203 0.45 10.56 1.61
CA ARG A 203 -0.50 11.31 2.45
C ARG A 203 -1.64 10.46 2.99
N THR A 204 -2.10 9.47 2.20
CA THR A 204 -3.16 8.55 2.62
C THR A 204 -2.60 7.39 3.44
N LEU A 205 -1.43 6.87 3.06
CA LEU A 205 -0.87 5.63 3.61
C LEU A 205 -0.18 5.85 4.96
N GLU A 206 0.62 6.93 5.11
CA GLU A 206 1.40 7.17 6.32
C GLU A 206 0.56 7.15 7.61
N PRO A 207 -0.60 7.82 7.70
CA PRO A 207 -1.43 7.76 8.91
C PRO A 207 -1.91 6.35 9.25
N ILE A 208 -2.12 5.50 8.23
CA ILE A 208 -2.53 4.10 8.41
C ILE A 208 -1.38 3.27 8.97
N LEU A 209 -0.16 3.48 8.46
CA LEU A 209 1.03 2.74 8.90
C LEU A 209 1.49 3.11 10.31
N ARG A 210 1.14 4.29 10.79
CA ARG A 210 1.46 4.76 12.15
C ARG A 210 0.44 4.33 13.20
N GLN A 211 -0.66 3.71 12.79
CA GLN A 211 -1.63 3.13 13.75
C GLN A 211 -1.02 1.88 14.40
N PRO A 212 -1.24 1.68 15.69
CA PRO A 212 -0.75 0.52 16.43
C PRO A 212 -1.31 -0.81 15.93
#